data_c8bfb12a99264d3f25b4f15cfc43017f
#
_entry.id   c8bfb12a99264d3f25b4f15cfc43017f
#
_cell.length_a   1.000
_cell.length_b   1.000
_cell.length_c   1.000
_cell.angle_alpha   90.00
_cell.angle_beta   90.00
_cell.angle_gamma   90.00
#
_symmetry.space_group_name_H-M   'P 1'
#
loop_
_entity.id
_entity.type
_entity.pdbx_description
1 polymer ?
#
loop_
_entity_poly.entity_id
_entity_poly.type
_entity_poly.pdbx_seq_one_letter_code
_entity_poly.pdbx_strand_id
1 'polypeptide(L)'
;INTRNNDHGVGSYQMTRGRNREPSTDYPHLGAICAKALEAPSLSLPGHIRIPGGGRGGDSAYLGPRYSSIGVDGKPPQNSARPEAVSELGDQRRNTFRKQVNERSKLKRRSAETDIYTYSYEQAQELMKQREVFDITKEPQNYHDRYGSSGFGQHCLMARRLVEQGVPFVEVDLGGWDTHQNNFKSLKNCK
;
A
#
# COMPACT_ATOMS: atom_id res chain seq x y z
N ILE A 1 -0.70 -6.01 -23.73
CA ILE A 1 0.73 -5.83 -23.43
C ILE A 1 1.37 -7.21 -23.41
N ASN A 2 2.53 -7.36 -24.02
CA ASN A 2 3.25 -8.62 -24.08
C ASN A 2 4.70 -8.41 -23.66
N THR A 3 5.15 -9.14 -22.64
CA THR A 3 6.52 -9.08 -22.12
C THR A 3 7.50 -9.91 -22.93
N ARG A 4 7.04 -10.75 -23.86
CA ARG A 4 7.83 -11.78 -24.58
C ARG A 4 8.57 -12.72 -23.64
N ASN A 5 8.06 -12.91 -22.43
CA ASN A 5 8.69 -13.68 -21.37
C ASN A 5 7.74 -14.74 -20.85
N ASN A 6 8.20 -15.98 -20.76
CA ASN A 6 7.40 -17.11 -20.29
C ASN A 6 7.55 -17.34 -18.77
N ASP A 7 8.43 -16.60 -18.10
CA ASP A 7 8.61 -16.63 -16.66
C ASP A 7 7.71 -15.60 -16.00
N HIS A 8 6.84 -16.04 -15.06
CA HIS A 8 5.89 -15.18 -14.39
C HIS A 8 6.55 -14.07 -13.55
N GLY A 9 7.66 -14.39 -12.89
CA GLY A 9 8.39 -13.42 -12.05
C GLY A 9 9.02 -12.33 -12.90
N VAL A 10 9.68 -12.72 -14.00
CA VAL A 10 10.31 -11.79 -14.94
C VAL A 10 9.25 -10.96 -15.67
N GLY A 11 8.18 -11.60 -16.15
CA GLY A 11 7.07 -10.91 -16.80
C GLY A 11 6.39 -9.90 -15.89
N SER A 12 6.09 -10.28 -14.65
CA SER A 12 5.52 -9.38 -13.64
C SER A 12 6.44 -8.19 -13.33
N TYR A 13 7.75 -8.44 -13.22
CA TYR A 13 8.73 -7.38 -13.02
C TYR A 13 8.72 -6.38 -14.16
N GLN A 14 8.75 -6.86 -15.41
CA GLN A 14 8.69 -6.01 -16.60
C GLN A 14 7.40 -5.17 -16.66
N MET A 15 6.26 -5.80 -16.35
CA MET A 15 4.95 -5.13 -16.38
C MET A 15 4.85 -4.01 -15.34
N THR A 16 5.39 -4.25 -14.17
CA THR A 16 5.24 -3.32 -13.03
C THR A 16 6.34 -2.28 -12.95
N ARG A 17 7.49 -2.49 -13.61
CA ARG A 17 8.66 -1.58 -13.59
C ARG A 17 9.08 -1.05 -14.96
N GLY A 18 8.45 -1.54 -16.04
CA GLY A 18 8.68 -1.06 -17.40
C GLY A 18 10.00 -1.50 -18.03
N ARG A 19 10.77 -2.38 -17.39
CA ARG A 19 12.07 -2.83 -17.89
C ARG A 19 12.51 -4.18 -17.31
N ASN A 20 13.53 -4.77 -17.90
CA ASN A 20 14.14 -6.00 -17.41
C ASN A 20 14.81 -5.79 -16.06
N ARG A 21 14.86 -6.86 -15.27
CA ARG A 21 15.63 -6.88 -14.02
C ARG A 21 17.12 -6.87 -14.36
N GLU A 22 17.86 -6.01 -13.69
CA GLU A 22 19.33 -5.94 -13.76
C GLU A 22 19.91 -6.42 -12.43
N PRO A 23 21.07 -7.17 -12.44
CA PRO A 23 21.65 -7.72 -11.22
C PRO A 23 22.08 -6.66 -10.21
N SER A 24 22.51 -5.50 -10.70
CA SER A 24 23.07 -4.42 -9.88
C SER A 24 22.08 -3.35 -9.46
N THR A 25 20.87 -3.34 -10.02
CA THR A 25 19.93 -2.24 -9.81
C THR A 25 18.51 -2.77 -9.71
N ASP A 26 17.82 -2.43 -8.63
CA ASP A 26 16.39 -2.60 -8.55
C ASP A 26 15.69 -1.31 -8.99
N TYR A 27 14.62 -1.47 -9.76
CA TYR A 27 13.85 -0.35 -10.30
C TYR A 27 12.53 -0.19 -9.53
N PRO A 28 12.09 1.06 -9.33
CA PRO A 28 10.84 1.30 -8.62
C PRO A 28 9.63 0.78 -9.40
N HIS A 29 8.67 0.28 -8.66
CA HIS A 29 7.34 -0.06 -9.17
C HIS A 29 6.63 1.18 -9.71
N LEU A 30 5.78 1.01 -10.72
CA LEU A 30 5.00 2.09 -11.31
C LEU A 30 4.22 2.88 -10.24
N GLY A 31 3.62 2.19 -9.27
CA GLY A 31 2.92 2.84 -8.16
C GLY A 31 3.81 3.74 -7.31
N ALA A 32 5.06 3.35 -7.07
CA ALA A 32 6.02 4.19 -6.35
C ALA A 32 6.41 5.45 -7.16
N ILE A 33 6.52 5.31 -8.47
CA ILE A 33 6.78 6.46 -9.38
C ILE A 33 5.60 7.41 -9.36
N CYS A 34 4.37 6.88 -9.48
CA CYS A 34 3.14 7.69 -9.41
C CYS A 34 3.00 8.39 -8.06
N ALA A 35 3.23 7.65 -6.97
CA ALA A 35 3.17 8.23 -5.62
C ALA A 35 4.13 9.41 -5.45
N LYS A 36 5.33 9.32 -6.04
CA LYS A 36 6.29 10.44 -6.01
C LYS A 36 5.91 11.59 -6.94
N ALA A 37 5.49 11.27 -8.16
CA ALA A 37 5.20 12.29 -9.17
C ALA A 37 3.92 13.10 -8.87
N LEU A 38 2.96 12.48 -8.20
CA LEU A 38 1.65 13.05 -7.85
C LEU A 38 1.53 13.35 -6.35
N GLU A 39 2.65 13.43 -5.65
CA GLU A 39 2.66 13.72 -4.22
C GLU A 39 1.99 15.06 -3.93
N ALA A 40 0.95 15.04 -3.10
CA ALA A 40 0.29 16.25 -2.62
C ALA A 40 0.69 16.50 -1.15
N PRO A 41 1.08 17.74 -0.78
CA PRO A 41 1.46 18.08 0.60
C PRO A 41 0.34 17.81 1.62
N SER A 42 -0.92 17.84 1.17
CA SER A 42 -2.10 17.59 2.02
C SER A 42 -2.44 16.12 2.18
N LEU A 43 -1.78 15.23 1.43
CA LEU A 43 -2.07 13.80 1.49
C LEU A 43 -1.48 13.20 2.78
N SER A 44 -2.34 12.72 3.67
CA SER A 44 -1.97 12.04 4.90
C SER A 44 -1.95 10.51 4.77
N LEU A 45 -2.53 9.97 3.71
CA LEU A 45 -2.46 8.54 3.37
C LEU A 45 -1.22 8.22 2.55
N PRO A 46 -0.76 6.95 2.56
CA PRO A 46 0.30 6.50 1.66
C PRO A 46 -0.07 6.72 0.20
N GLY A 47 0.88 7.20 -0.60
CA GLY A 47 0.64 7.48 -2.02
C GLY A 47 0.53 6.24 -2.90
N HIS A 48 0.90 5.06 -2.41
CA HIS A 48 0.79 3.78 -3.11
C HIS A 48 0.19 2.72 -2.19
N ILE A 49 -1.01 2.26 -2.52
CA ILE A 49 -1.75 1.25 -1.74
C ILE A 49 -2.07 0.05 -2.64
N ARG A 50 -1.89 -1.16 -2.10
CA ARG A 50 -2.19 -2.44 -2.78
C ARG A 50 -3.27 -3.22 -2.04
N ILE A 51 -4.22 -3.79 -2.78
CA ILE A 51 -5.36 -4.55 -2.28
C ILE A 51 -5.55 -5.83 -3.12
N PRO A 52 -5.61 -7.03 -2.53
CA PRO A 52 -5.34 -7.35 -1.13
C PRO A 52 -3.89 -7.15 -0.76
N GLY A 53 -3.68 -6.90 0.53
CA GLY A 53 -2.36 -6.69 1.08
C GLY A 53 -1.44 -7.89 0.89
N GLY A 54 -0.26 -7.63 0.55
CA GLY A 54 0.84 -8.54 0.24
C GLY A 54 2.02 -7.71 -0.24
N GLY A 55 2.13 -6.48 0.27
CA GLY A 55 3.19 -5.55 -0.10
C GLY A 55 4.55 -6.21 0.06
N ARG A 56 5.25 -6.42 -1.04
CA ARG A 56 6.67 -6.73 -0.99
C ARG A 56 7.36 -5.43 -0.64
N GLY A 57 7.75 -5.28 0.63
CA GLY A 57 8.57 -4.15 1.04
C GLY A 57 9.73 -3.95 0.05
N GLY A 58 10.08 -2.69 -0.24
CA GLY A 58 11.15 -2.38 -1.17
C GLY A 58 10.75 -2.17 -2.63
N ASP A 59 9.46 -2.12 -2.94
CA ASP A 59 8.98 -1.85 -4.30
C ASP A 59 9.23 -0.41 -4.78
N SER A 60 9.65 0.48 -3.90
CA SER A 60 10.09 1.85 -4.23
C SER A 60 11.55 1.94 -4.67
N ALA A 61 12.35 0.89 -4.48
CA ALA A 61 13.78 0.86 -4.83
C ALA A 61 14.53 2.14 -4.37
N TYR A 62 15.29 2.78 -5.27
CA TYR A 62 16.05 4.00 -4.97
C TYR A 62 15.20 5.26 -4.68
N LEU A 63 13.88 5.21 -4.87
CA LEU A 63 13.01 6.33 -4.50
C LEU A 63 12.82 6.47 -2.99
N GLY A 64 13.14 5.41 -2.25
CA GLY A 64 13.07 5.39 -0.80
C GLY A 64 11.72 4.92 -0.24
N PRO A 65 11.68 4.57 1.04
CA PRO A 65 10.56 3.90 1.69
C PRO A 65 9.26 4.74 1.72
N ARG A 66 9.37 6.04 1.60
CA ARG A 66 8.23 6.96 1.54
C ARG A 66 7.24 6.61 0.42
N TYR A 67 7.74 6.05 -0.68
CA TYR A 67 6.96 5.72 -1.86
C TYR A 67 6.69 4.23 -2.01
N SER A 68 7.09 3.42 -1.02
CA SER A 68 6.76 1.99 -0.98
C SER A 68 5.26 1.78 -0.81
N SER A 69 4.76 0.70 -1.41
CA SER A 69 3.37 0.33 -1.24
C SER A 69 3.06 -0.10 0.19
N ILE A 70 1.86 0.22 0.62
CA ILE A 70 1.26 -0.36 1.83
C ILE A 70 0.15 -1.30 1.40
N GLY A 71 0.21 -2.54 1.90
CA GLY A 71 -0.82 -3.54 1.67
C GLY A 71 -1.96 -3.39 2.67
N VAL A 72 -3.20 -3.39 2.16
CA VAL A 72 -4.43 -3.47 2.97
C VAL A 72 -5.29 -4.61 2.44
N ASP A 73 -6.13 -5.17 3.29
CA ASP A 73 -6.87 -6.41 2.98
C ASP A 73 -8.39 -6.19 3.00
N GLY A 74 -8.83 -5.09 2.43
CA GLY A 74 -10.26 -4.74 2.36
C GLY A 74 -10.90 -4.41 3.72
N LYS A 75 -10.07 -4.29 4.77
CA LYS A 75 -10.45 -3.95 6.15
C LYS A 75 -9.44 -2.97 6.71
N PRO A 76 -9.78 -2.24 7.78
CA PRO A 76 -8.79 -1.44 8.49
C PRO A 76 -7.57 -2.29 8.86
N PRO A 77 -6.34 -1.80 8.66
CA PRO A 77 -5.13 -2.55 9.00
C PRO A 77 -5.17 -3.09 10.43
N GLN A 78 -4.73 -4.34 10.61
CA GLN A 78 -4.65 -4.92 11.96
C GLN A 78 -3.78 -4.04 12.86
N ASN A 79 -4.14 -3.95 14.13
CA ASN A 79 -3.46 -3.10 15.11
C ASN A 79 -3.44 -1.59 14.77
N SER A 80 -4.30 -1.13 13.88
CA SER A 80 -4.48 0.31 13.59
C SER A 80 -5.31 1.04 14.66
N ALA A 81 -5.83 0.34 15.65
CA ALA A 81 -6.46 0.95 16.82
C ALA A 81 -5.45 1.11 17.95
N ARG A 82 -5.52 2.26 18.65
CA ARG A 82 -4.73 2.45 19.88
C ARG A 82 -5.17 1.41 20.93
N PRO A 83 -4.24 0.70 21.58
CA PRO A 83 -4.59 -0.20 22.68
C PRO A 83 -5.30 0.55 23.81
N GLU A 84 -6.34 -0.03 24.40
CA GLU A 84 -7.12 0.57 25.48
C GLU A 84 -6.26 0.97 26.69
N ALA A 85 -5.22 0.17 26.98
CA ALA A 85 -4.27 0.46 28.06
C ALA A 85 -3.41 1.71 27.83
N VAL A 86 -3.44 2.30 26.64
CA VAL A 86 -2.64 3.48 26.29
C VAL A 86 -3.55 4.68 26.15
N SER A 87 -3.45 5.64 27.08
CA SER A 87 -4.20 6.89 26.98
C SER A 87 -3.69 7.72 25.80
N GLU A 88 -4.54 8.60 25.27
CA GLU A 88 -4.16 9.49 24.16
C GLU A 88 -2.98 10.39 24.52
N LEU A 89 -3.00 10.95 25.71
CA LEU A 89 -1.91 11.76 26.23
C LEU A 89 -0.61 10.96 26.38
N GLY A 90 -0.71 9.71 26.82
CA GLY A 90 0.42 8.79 26.91
C GLY A 90 1.04 8.49 25.55
N ASP A 91 0.21 8.30 24.53
CA ASP A 91 0.66 8.07 23.16
C ASP A 91 1.31 9.32 22.56
N GLN A 92 0.71 10.50 22.74
CA GLN A 92 1.28 11.77 22.30
C GLN A 92 2.66 12.03 22.93
N ARG A 93 2.82 11.78 24.25
CA ARG A 93 4.10 11.92 24.96
C ARG A 93 5.17 10.98 24.42
N ARG A 94 4.83 9.71 24.20
CA ARG A 94 5.75 8.72 23.57
C ARG A 94 6.22 9.19 22.19
N ASN A 95 5.30 9.67 21.39
CA ASN A 95 5.59 10.13 20.03
C ASN A 95 6.46 11.37 20.02
N THR A 96 6.21 12.31 20.91
CA THR A 96 7.05 13.50 21.09
C THR A 96 8.45 13.12 21.53
N PHE A 97 8.57 12.23 22.52
CA PHE A 97 9.87 11.74 22.99
C PHE A 97 10.64 11.00 21.89
N ARG A 98 9.97 10.12 21.13
CA ARG A 98 10.58 9.43 20.00
C ARG A 98 11.11 10.41 18.95
N LYS A 99 10.33 11.43 18.59
CA LYS A 99 10.77 12.46 17.64
C LYS A 99 12.02 13.20 18.14
N GLN A 100 12.05 13.59 19.39
CA GLN A 100 13.20 14.26 20.00
C GLN A 100 14.46 13.38 19.99
N VAL A 101 14.32 12.08 20.32
CA VAL A 101 15.45 11.15 20.30
C VAL A 101 15.96 10.94 18.86
N ASN A 102 15.05 10.80 17.89
CA ASN A 102 15.43 10.65 16.49
C ASN A 102 16.15 11.90 15.95
N GLU A 103 15.66 13.09 16.25
CA GLU A 103 16.33 14.33 15.84
C GLU A 103 17.75 14.45 16.44
N ARG A 104 17.91 14.12 17.72
CA ARG A 104 19.27 14.09 18.34
C ARG A 104 20.17 13.03 17.69
N SER A 105 19.61 11.88 17.31
CA SER A 105 20.35 10.82 16.62
C SER A 105 20.80 11.27 15.22
N LYS A 106 19.91 11.95 14.48
CA LYS A 106 20.23 12.50 13.15
C LYS A 106 21.39 13.50 13.18
N LEU A 107 21.49 14.31 14.23
CA LEU A 107 22.60 15.25 14.40
C LEU A 107 23.95 14.55 14.60
N LYS A 108 23.95 13.33 15.19
CA LYS A 108 25.16 12.57 15.46
C LYS A 108 25.52 11.57 14.37
N ARG A 109 24.53 10.96 13.77
CA ARG A 109 24.67 9.95 12.69
C ARG A 109 23.45 10.02 11.76
N ARG A 110 23.64 10.57 10.60
CA ARG A 110 22.62 10.49 9.54
C ARG A 110 22.70 9.10 8.93
N SER A 111 21.84 8.18 9.37
CA SER A 111 21.70 6.88 8.72
C SER A 111 20.35 6.83 7.99
N ALA A 112 20.38 6.34 6.75
CA ALA A 112 19.17 6.10 5.96
C ALA A 112 18.17 5.20 6.71
N GLU A 113 18.67 4.30 7.53
CA GLU A 113 17.89 3.40 8.37
C GLU A 113 17.02 4.16 9.41
N THR A 114 17.59 5.18 10.07
CA THR A 114 16.82 6.00 11.03
C THR A 114 15.70 6.78 10.34
N ASP A 115 15.93 7.25 9.12
CA ASP A 115 14.91 7.95 8.32
C ASP A 115 13.80 6.97 7.89
N ILE A 116 14.13 5.74 7.51
CA ILE A 116 13.19 4.68 7.17
C ILE A 116 12.27 4.38 8.37
N TYR A 117 12.83 4.14 9.55
CA TYR A 117 12.04 3.86 10.76
C TYR A 117 11.14 5.04 11.15
N THR A 118 11.66 6.25 11.10
CA THR A 118 10.89 7.46 11.42
C THR A 118 9.70 7.60 10.49
N TYR A 119 9.93 7.45 9.18
CA TYR A 119 8.89 7.54 8.18
C TYR A 119 7.83 6.42 8.33
N SER A 120 8.26 5.16 8.50
CA SER A 120 7.33 4.04 8.68
C SER A 120 6.43 4.24 9.91
N TYR A 121 6.97 4.81 10.97
CA TYR A 121 6.21 5.10 12.17
C TYR A 121 5.20 6.24 11.96
N GLU A 122 5.59 7.31 11.27
CA GLU A 122 4.69 8.42 10.92
C GLU A 122 3.56 7.97 10.01
N GLN A 123 3.86 7.11 9.03
CA GLN A 123 2.85 6.50 8.17
C GLN A 123 1.86 5.65 8.97
N ALA A 124 2.35 4.84 9.91
CA ALA A 124 1.48 4.04 10.78
C ALA A 124 0.54 4.93 11.62
N GLN A 125 1.03 6.06 12.13
CA GLN A 125 0.20 7.01 12.88
C GLN A 125 -0.88 7.65 12.01
N GLU A 126 -0.55 8.05 10.78
CA GLU A 126 -1.54 8.63 9.86
C GLU A 126 -2.60 7.60 9.46
N LEU A 127 -2.19 6.36 9.20
CA LEU A 127 -3.13 5.25 8.95
C LEU A 127 -4.08 5.02 10.14
N MET A 128 -3.57 5.11 11.37
CA MET A 128 -4.38 4.98 12.58
C MET A 128 -5.42 6.10 12.69
N LYS A 129 -5.05 7.33 12.38
CA LYS A 129 -5.97 8.49 12.38
C LYS A 129 -7.06 8.35 11.33
N GLN A 130 -6.71 7.82 10.16
CA GLN A 130 -7.59 7.69 8.99
C GLN A 130 -8.20 6.30 8.83
N ARG A 131 -8.15 5.50 9.88
CA ARG A 131 -8.63 4.12 9.88
C ARG A 131 -10.04 3.96 9.28
N GLU A 132 -10.92 4.94 9.45
CA GLU A 132 -12.30 4.90 8.97
C GLU A 132 -12.43 4.91 7.44
N VAL A 133 -11.41 5.38 6.74
CA VAL A 133 -11.38 5.32 5.27
C VAL A 133 -11.38 3.86 4.78
N PHE A 134 -10.80 2.96 5.56
CA PHE A 134 -10.72 1.53 5.23
C PHE A 134 -11.97 0.74 5.64
N ASP A 135 -12.96 1.38 6.22
CA ASP A 135 -14.22 0.74 6.64
C ASP A 135 -15.28 0.89 5.56
N ILE A 136 -15.32 -0.08 4.64
CA ILE A 136 -16.32 -0.09 3.55
C ILE A 136 -17.74 -0.39 4.03
N THR A 137 -17.92 -0.87 5.28
CA THR A 137 -19.26 -1.15 5.80
C THR A 137 -20.11 0.12 5.95
N LYS A 138 -19.46 1.28 5.99
CA LYS A 138 -20.10 2.61 6.05
C LYS A 138 -20.57 3.12 4.69
N GLU A 139 -20.26 2.43 3.61
CA GLU A 139 -20.74 2.81 2.28
C GLU A 139 -22.24 2.58 2.13
N PRO A 140 -22.95 3.45 1.40
CA PRO A 140 -24.35 3.26 1.06
C PRO A 140 -24.59 1.95 0.30
N GLN A 141 -25.75 1.32 0.53
CA GLN A 141 -26.10 0.02 -0.03
C GLN A 141 -26.00 -0.04 -1.57
N ASN A 142 -26.36 1.04 -2.26
CA ASN A 142 -26.27 1.12 -3.72
C ASN A 142 -24.85 0.91 -4.26
N TYR A 143 -23.80 1.24 -3.49
CA TYR A 143 -22.41 0.92 -3.86
C TYR A 143 -22.09 -0.55 -3.64
N HIS A 144 -22.56 -1.13 -2.53
CA HIS A 144 -22.43 -2.57 -2.32
C HIS A 144 -23.12 -3.37 -3.41
N ASP A 145 -24.30 -2.96 -3.84
CA ASP A 145 -25.04 -3.59 -4.94
C ASP A 145 -24.28 -3.47 -6.28
N ARG A 146 -23.66 -2.33 -6.53
CA ARG A 146 -22.91 -2.05 -7.77
C ARG A 146 -21.59 -2.82 -7.85
N TYR A 147 -20.84 -2.90 -6.74
CA TYR A 147 -19.55 -3.58 -6.70
C TYR A 147 -19.67 -5.08 -6.38
N GLY A 148 -20.83 -5.50 -5.88
CA GLY A 148 -21.12 -6.88 -5.54
C GLY A 148 -20.46 -7.34 -4.23
N SER A 149 -20.79 -8.57 -3.83
CA SER A 149 -20.32 -9.18 -2.58
C SER A 149 -19.04 -10.00 -2.72
N SER A 150 -18.48 -10.12 -3.94
CA SER A 150 -17.21 -10.84 -4.13
C SER A 150 -16.06 -10.09 -3.46
N GLY A 151 -15.02 -10.82 -3.03
CA GLY A 151 -13.82 -10.20 -2.45
C GLY A 151 -13.20 -9.16 -3.37
N PHE A 152 -13.11 -9.44 -4.67
CA PHE A 152 -12.60 -8.49 -5.65
C PHE A 152 -13.49 -7.23 -5.76
N GLY A 153 -14.81 -7.37 -5.77
CA GLY A 153 -15.73 -6.23 -5.78
C GLY A 153 -15.57 -5.34 -4.55
N GLN A 154 -15.42 -5.95 -3.37
CA GLN A 154 -15.17 -5.22 -2.12
C GLN A 154 -13.80 -4.50 -2.15
N HIS A 155 -12.77 -5.11 -2.74
CA HIS A 155 -11.46 -4.48 -2.94
C HIS A 155 -11.56 -3.28 -3.91
N CYS A 156 -12.35 -3.39 -4.98
CA CYS A 156 -12.61 -2.27 -5.89
C CYS A 156 -13.38 -1.13 -5.20
N LEU A 157 -14.35 -1.44 -4.34
CA LEU A 157 -15.07 -0.46 -3.54
C LEU A 157 -14.11 0.28 -2.59
N MET A 158 -13.21 -0.44 -1.92
CA MET A 158 -12.16 0.13 -1.10
C MET A 158 -11.24 1.05 -1.92
N ALA A 159 -10.79 0.59 -3.09
CA ALA A 159 -9.92 1.36 -3.98
C ALA A 159 -10.57 2.69 -4.39
N ARG A 160 -11.86 2.69 -4.71
CA ARG A 160 -12.62 3.91 -5.00
C ARG A 160 -12.54 4.90 -3.83
N ARG A 161 -12.83 4.45 -2.60
CA ARG A 161 -12.75 5.30 -1.40
C ARG A 161 -11.38 5.93 -1.21
N LEU A 162 -10.31 5.14 -1.40
CA LEU A 162 -8.94 5.61 -1.27
C LEU A 162 -8.60 6.68 -2.31
N VAL A 163 -9.03 6.49 -3.56
CA VAL A 163 -8.86 7.49 -4.63
C VAL A 163 -9.64 8.77 -4.32
N GLU A 164 -10.84 8.67 -3.78
CA GLU A 164 -11.64 9.82 -3.33
C GLU A 164 -10.99 10.59 -2.18
N GLN A 165 -10.13 9.93 -1.39
CA GLN A 165 -9.28 10.58 -0.38
C GLN A 165 -7.95 11.11 -0.92
N GLY A 166 -7.77 11.06 -2.24
CA GLY A 166 -6.62 11.63 -2.92
C GLY A 166 -5.40 10.69 -3.03
N VAL A 167 -5.53 9.40 -2.72
CA VAL A 167 -4.45 8.44 -2.93
C VAL A 167 -4.14 8.34 -4.44
N PRO A 168 -2.94 8.73 -4.89
CA PRO A 168 -2.64 8.85 -6.31
C PRO A 168 -2.51 7.51 -7.05
N PHE A 169 -2.22 6.42 -6.33
CA PHE A 169 -2.11 5.10 -6.96
C PHE A 169 -2.63 3.99 -6.04
N VAL A 170 -3.69 3.32 -6.49
CA VAL A 170 -4.26 2.16 -5.81
C VAL A 170 -4.24 0.99 -6.77
N GLU A 171 -3.60 -0.10 -6.37
CA GLU A 171 -3.52 -1.35 -7.13
C GLU A 171 -4.48 -2.37 -6.51
N VAL A 172 -5.38 -2.91 -7.35
CA VAL A 172 -6.24 -4.01 -6.93
C VAL A 172 -5.84 -5.26 -7.71
N ASP A 173 -5.46 -6.31 -6.99
CA ASP A 173 -5.00 -7.56 -7.58
C ASP A 173 -6.13 -8.60 -7.61
N LEU A 174 -6.33 -9.20 -8.78
CA LEU A 174 -7.20 -10.35 -8.98
C LEU A 174 -6.37 -11.52 -9.49
N GLY A 175 -6.06 -12.45 -8.60
CA GLY A 175 -5.35 -13.69 -8.93
C GLY A 175 -6.23 -14.72 -9.64
N GLY A 176 -5.63 -15.89 -9.91
CA GLY A 176 -6.35 -17.05 -10.46
C GLY A 176 -6.44 -17.12 -11.99
N TRP A 177 -5.78 -16.21 -12.70
CA TRP A 177 -5.78 -16.19 -14.17
C TRP A 177 -4.82 -17.20 -14.81
N ASP A 178 -3.83 -17.68 -14.07
CA ASP A 178 -2.88 -18.69 -14.53
C ASP A 178 -3.47 -20.09 -14.36
N THR A 179 -4.21 -20.51 -15.36
CA THR A 179 -4.99 -21.76 -15.36
C THR A 179 -4.30 -22.81 -16.22
N HIS A 180 -3.30 -23.50 -15.69
CA HIS A 180 -2.60 -24.60 -16.39
C HIS A 180 -3.49 -25.81 -16.66
N GLN A 181 -4.57 -25.98 -15.89
CA GLN A 181 -5.54 -27.06 -16.05
C GLN A 181 -6.97 -26.54 -15.84
N ASN A 182 -7.95 -27.21 -16.45
CA ASN A 182 -9.38 -26.89 -16.29
C ASN A 182 -9.74 -25.41 -16.57
N ASN A 183 -9.09 -24.80 -17.56
CA ASN A 183 -9.20 -23.38 -17.88
C ASN A 183 -10.66 -22.88 -17.94
N PHE A 184 -11.54 -23.56 -18.70
CA PHE A 184 -12.95 -23.16 -18.86
C PHE A 184 -13.75 -23.21 -17.57
N LYS A 185 -13.41 -24.11 -16.63
CA LYS A 185 -14.05 -24.18 -15.31
C LYS A 185 -13.52 -23.09 -14.39
N SER A 186 -12.22 -22.85 -14.39
CA SER A 186 -11.56 -21.86 -13.55
C SER A 186 -11.97 -20.43 -13.90
N LEU A 187 -12.07 -20.10 -15.19
CA LEU A 187 -12.50 -18.77 -15.66
C LEU A 187 -13.93 -18.41 -15.30
N LYS A 188 -14.81 -19.41 -15.08
CA LYS A 188 -16.18 -19.13 -14.58
C LYS A 188 -16.19 -18.57 -13.15
N ASN A 189 -15.17 -18.85 -12.37
CA ASN A 189 -15.03 -18.36 -10.99
C ASN A 189 -14.35 -16.98 -10.91
N CYS A 190 -13.85 -16.48 -12.04
CA CYS A 190 -13.22 -15.15 -12.13
C CYS A 190 -14.19 -14.05 -12.59
N LYS A 191 -15.51 -14.33 -12.57
CA LYS A 191 -16.57 -13.38 -12.93
C LYS A 191 -17.14 -12.70 -11.71
#